data_93229a206202ee62c6432fd6f21dad30
#
_entry.id   93229a206202ee62c6432fd6f21dad30
#
_cell.length_a   1.000
_cell.length_b   1.000
_cell.length_c   1.000
_cell.angle_alpha   90.00
_cell.angle_beta   90.00
_cell.angle_gamma   90.00
#
_symmetry.space_group_name_H-M   'P 1'
#
loop_
_entity.id
_entity.type
_entity.pdbx_description
1 polymer ?
#
loop_
_entity_poly.entity_id
_entity_poly.type
_entity_poly.pdbx_seq_one_letter_code
_entity_poly.pdbx_strand_id
1 'polypeptide(L)'
;FMTWGYKNKPTMYKKLKKEFLRAANLNNLLVIPAGEAFDLGNRSHPEINLYTSDNRHPSEEGTFLAASVVFATLFGRSTEGNSGIGNIEPSVAIKLQRIADKTVSEFFNIQLK
;
A
#
# COMPACT_ATOMS: atom_id res chain seq x y z
N PHE A 1 10.54 -4.60 -0.23
CA PHE A 1 9.39 -3.81 0.26
C PHE A 1 9.55 -2.36 -0.17
N MET A 2 8.68 -1.90 -1.07
CA MET A 2 8.71 -0.52 -1.55
C MET A 2 8.03 0.40 -0.53
N THR A 3 8.80 1.32 0.03
CA THR A 3 8.29 2.31 0.99
C THR A 3 7.50 3.42 0.27
N TRP A 4 6.90 4.29 1.06
CA TRP A 4 6.00 5.35 0.61
C TRP A 4 6.68 6.72 0.67
N GLY A 5 6.16 7.66 -0.13
CA GLY A 5 6.55 9.06 -0.06
C GLY A 5 5.98 9.72 1.19
N TYR A 6 6.63 10.77 1.67
CA TYR A 6 6.12 11.57 2.78
C TYR A 6 4.85 12.33 2.37
N LYS A 7 3.92 12.47 3.30
CA LYS A 7 2.62 13.12 3.04
C LYS A 7 2.76 14.53 2.44
N ASN A 8 3.73 15.29 2.93
CA ASN A 8 3.98 16.68 2.51
C ASN A 8 4.99 16.80 1.35
N LYS A 9 5.37 15.68 0.72
CA LYS A 9 6.28 15.65 -0.44
C LYS A 9 5.70 14.77 -1.56
N PRO A 10 4.66 15.22 -2.26
CA PRO A 10 3.92 14.39 -3.22
C PRO A 10 4.77 13.90 -4.42
N THR A 11 5.85 14.59 -4.76
CA THR A 11 6.76 14.16 -5.84
C THR A 11 7.72 13.04 -5.44
N MET A 12 7.89 12.80 -4.14
CA MET A 12 8.82 11.81 -3.60
C MET A 12 8.46 10.39 -4.03
N TYR A 13 7.18 10.06 -4.10
CA TYR A 13 6.69 8.75 -4.50
C TYR A 13 7.24 8.30 -5.87
N LYS A 14 7.21 9.16 -6.87
CA LYS A 14 7.68 8.81 -8.22
C LYS A 14 9.15 8.46 -8.25
N LYS A 15 9.95 9.18 -7.50
CA LYS A 15 11.40 8.92 -7.38
C LYS A 15 11.66 7.60 -6.66
N LEU A 16 10.96 7.35 -5.56
CA LEU A 16 11.05 6.09 -4.82
C LEU A 16 10.67 4.91 -5.71
N LYS A 17 9.55 4.98 -6.40
CA LYS A 17 9.09 3.91 -7.30
C LYS A 17 10.16 3.58 -8.35
N LYS A 18 10.70 4.59 -9.00
CA LYS A 18 11.75 4.42 -10.00
C LYS A 18 12.96 3.66 -9.44
N GLU A 19 13.45 4.08 -8.28
CA GLU A 19 14.64 3.47 -7.68
C GLU A 19 14.39 2.06 -7.15
N PHE A 20 13.23 1.81 -6.54
CA PHE A 20 12.87 0.46 -6.09
C PHE A 20 12.72 -0.52 -7.26
N LEU A 21 12.07 -0.10 -8.36
CA LEU A 21 11.96 -0.93 -9.56
C LEU A 21 13.33 -1.20 -10.20
N ARG A 22 14.19 -0.19 -10.26
CA ARG A 22 15.55 -0.34 -10.78
C ARG A 22 16.36 -1.34 -9.95
N ALA A 23 16.34 -1.20 -8.64
CA ALA A 23 17.06 -2.10 -7.73
C ALA A 23 16.51 -3.54 -7.81
N ALA A 24 15.20 -3.68 -7.87
CA ALA A 24 14.56 -5.00 -7.99
C ALA A 24 14.93 -5.68 -9.31
N ASN A 25 14.89 -4.96 -10.43
CA ASN A 25 15.26 -5.50 -11.74
C ASN A 25 16.73 -5.91 -11.80
N LEU A 26 17.62 -5.09 -11.23
CA LEU A 26 19.06 -5.39 -11.19
C LEU A 26 19.38 -6.63 -10.35
N ASN A 27 18.60 -6.90 -9.31
CA ASN A 27 18.85 -7.98 -8.36
C ASN A 27 17.85 -9.15 -8.47
N ASN A 28 17.00 -9.13 -9.47
CA ASN A 28 15.96 -10.15 -9.68
C ASN A 28 15.07 -10.36 -8.43
N LEU A 29 14.58 -9.28 -7.85
CA LEU A 29 13.79 -9.27 -6.62
C LEU A 29 12.32 -8.95 -6.90
N LEU A 30 11.44 -9.55 -6.09
CA LEU A 30 10.03 -9.18 -6.04
C LEU A 30 9.86 -7.84 -5.32
N VAL A 31 9.06 -6.93 -5.90
CA VAL A 31 8.68 -5.69 -5.23
C VAL A 31 7.34 -5.90 -4.54
N ILE A 32 7.26 -5.53 -3.26
CA ILE A 32 6.00 -5.42 -2.53
C ILE A 32 5.56 -3.94 -2.60
N PRO A 33 4.48 -3.60 -3.34
CA PRO A 33 4.22 -2.22 -3.75
C PRO A 33 3.45 -1.38 -2.71
N ALA A 34 3.89 -1.37 -1.44
CA ALA A 34 3.21 -0.60 -0.39
C ALA A 34 3.21 0.90 -0.67
N GLY A 35 4.30 1.44 -1.21
CA GLY A 35 4.36 2.86 -1.58
C GLY A 35 3.37 3.24 -2.69
N GLU A 36 3.11 2.34 -3.63
CA GLU A 36 2.08 2.50 -4.65
C GLU A 36 0.68 2.59 -4.02
N ALA A 37 0.41 1.71 -3.04
CA ALA A 37 -0.86 1.70 -2.33
C ALA A 37 -1.08 2.98 -1.52
N PHE A 38 -0.03 3.52 -0.88
CA PHE A 38 -0.11 4.80 -0.17
C PHE A 38 -0.46 5.94 -1.14
N ASP A 39 0.17 6.00 -2.30
CA ASP A 39 -0.15 7.00 -3.31
C ASP A 39 -1.60 6.88 -3.78
N LEU A 40 -2.06 5.67 -4.09
CA LEU A 40 -3.45 5.43 -4.48
C LEU A 40 -4.42 5.80 -3.35
N GLY A 41 -4.12 5.41 -2.11
CA GLY A 41 -4.93 5.73 -0.94
C GLY A 41 -5.05 7.23 -0.71
N ASN A 42 -3.94 7.96 -0.76
CA ASN A 42 -3.92 9.41 -0.60
C ASN A 42 -4.74 10.14 -1.67
N ARG A 43 -4.74 9.64 -2.90
CA ARG A 43 -5.52 10.22 -4.00
C ARG A 43 -6.99 9.85 -3.96
N SER A 44 -7.31 8.60 -3.62
CA SER A 44 -8.68 8.06 -3.67
C SER A 44 -9.49 8.36 -2.42
N HIS A 45 -8.83 8.35 -1.25
CA HIS A 45 -9.45 8.52 0.07
C HIS A 45 -8.63 9.48 0.93
N PRO A 46 -8.55 10.77 0.54
CA PRO A 46 -7.77 11.75 1.29
C PRO A 46 -8.27 11.96 2.73
N GLU A 47 -9.51 11.57 3.02
CA GLU A 47 -10.08 11.59 4.37
C GLU A 47 -9.46 10.55 5.32
N ILE A 48 -8.82 9.51 4.78
CA ILE A 48 -8.14 8.49 5.58
C ILE A 48 -6.67 8.91 5.73
N ASN A 49 -6.28 9.24 6.96
CA ASN A 49 -4.90 9.63 7.23
C ASN A 49 -4.00 8.40 7.40
N LEU A 50 -3.10 8.18 6.47
CA LEU A 50 -2.16 7.05 6.47
C LEU A 50 -0.88 7.31 7.25
N TYR A 51 -0.72 8.50 7.85
CA TYR A 51 0.52 8.95 8.48
C TYR A 51 0.30 9.38 9.92
N THR A 52 1.38 9.29 10.72
CA THR A 52 1.43 9.94 12.04
C THR A 52 1.66 11.45 11.88
N SER A 53 1.72 12.17 13.01
CA SER A 53 1.87 13.62 13.02
C SER A 53 3.14 14.15 12.33
N ASP A 54 4.15 13.30 12.16
CA ASP A 54 5.41 13.68 11.48
C ASP A 54 5.32 13.63 9.95
N ASN A 55 4.18 13.20 9.38
CA ASN A 55 3.96 13.03 7.93
C ASN A 55 4.89 12.03 7.24
N ARG A 56 5.52 11.16 7.99
CA ARG A 56 6.51 10.20 7.50
C ARG A 56 6.17 8.75 7.89
N HIS A 57 5.99 8.51 9.19
CA HIS A 57 5.68 7.17 9.69
C HIS A 57 4.21 6.84 9.48
N PRO A 58 3.87 5.55 9.31
CA PRO A 58 2.48 5.16 9.08
C PRO A 58 1.65 5.27 10.36
N SER A 59 0.41 5.71 10.21
CA SER A 59 -0.63 5.56 11.22
C SER A 59 -1.04 4.08 11.36
N GLU A 60 -2.00 3.77 12.24
CA GLU A 60 -2.60 2.43 12.27
C GLU A 60 -3.21 2.06 10.92
N GLU A 61 -3.92 2.99 10.28
CA GLU A 61 -4.50 2.81 8.96
C GLU A 61 -3.42 2.58 7.89
N GLY A 62 -2.35 3.35 7.92
CA GLY A 62 -1.21 3.17 7.01
C GLY A 62 -0.53 1.82 7.22
N THR A 63 -0.33 1.40 8.46
CA THR A 63 0.23 0.09 8.80
C THR A 63 -0.67 -1.04 8.32
N PHE A 64 -1.98 -0.92 8.51
CA PHE A 64 -2.95 -1.88 8.04
C PHE A 64 -2.94 -2.00 6.50
N LEU A 65 -2.89 -0.86 5.80
CA LEU A 65 -2.79 -0.85 4.34
C LEU A 65 -1.52 -1.57 3.87
N ALA A 66 -0.37 -1.23 4.47
CA ALA A 66 0.90 -1.87 4.10
C ALA A 66 0.87 -3.39 4.34
N ALA A 67 0.34 -3.83 5.48
CA ALA A 67 0.19 -5.26 5.80
C ALA A 67 -0.73 -5.97 4.80
N SER A 68 -1.83 -5.33 4.40
CA SER A 68 -2.74 -5.85 3.38
C SER A 68 -2.04 -6.04 2.03
N VAL A 69 -1.21 -5.08 1.63
CA VAL A 69 -0.40 -5.19 0.39
C VAL A 69 0.58 -6.36 0.47
N VAL A 70 1.26 -6.51 1.61
CA VAL A 70 2.17 -7.65 1.83
C VAL A 70 1.42 -8.97 1.68
N PHE A 71 0.27 -9.10 2.33
CA PHE A 71 -0.55 -10.32 2.25
C PHE A 71 -0.96 -10.63 0.82
N ALA A 72 -1.55 -9.65 0.13
CA ALA A 72 -2.03 -9.85 -1.24
C ALA A 72 -0.87 -10.21 -2.19
N THR A 73 0.30 -9.57 -2.02
CA THR A 73 1.47 -9.83 -2.85
C THR A 73 2.02 -11.24 -2.64
N LEU A 74 2.17 -11.66 -1.37
CA LEU A 74 2.81 -12.95 -1.06
C LEU A 74 1.90 -14.14 -1.31
N PHE A 75 0.60 -13.99 -1.09
CA PHE A 75 -0.34 -15.11 -1.18
C PHE A 75 -1.21 -15.09 -2.45
N GLY A 76 -1.20 -14.00 -3.22
CA GLY A 76 -2.03 -13.87 -4.42
C GLY A 76 -3.52 -13.91 -4.11
N ARG A 77 -3.93 -13.50 -2.91
CA ARG A 77 -5.30 -13.57 -2.40
C ARG A 77 -5.82 -12.18 -2.05
N SER A 78 -7.11 -11.99 -2.29
CA SER A 78 -7.81 -10.77 -1.90
C SER A 78 -7.79 -10.61 -0.37
N THR A 79 -7.63 -9.38 0.07
CA THR A 79 -7.73 -8.99 1.47
C THR A 79 -9.13 -8.56 1.86
N GLU A 80 -9.98 -8.25 0.86
CA GLU A 80 -11.35 -7.77 1.10
C GLU A 80 -12.15 -8.80 1.88
N GLY A 81 -12.74 -8.37 2.99
CA GLY A 81 -13.54 -9.20 3.87
C GLY A 81 -12.76 -9.96 4.94
N ASN A 82 -11.43 -9.87 4.98
CA ASN A 82 -10.66 -10.40 6.11
C ASN A 82 -11.06 -9.68 7.39
N SER A 83 -11.33 -10.47 8.45
CA SER A 83 -11.82 -9.95 9.73
C SER A 83 -10.72 -9.47 10.68
N GLY A 84 -9.46 -9.75 10.38
CA GLY A 84 -8.31 -9.33 11.18
C GLY A 84 -7.97 -7.85 10.99
N ILE A 85 -8.88 -6.96 11.38
CA ILE A 85 -8.76 -5.52 11.14
C ILE A 85 -8.27 -4.73 12.37
N GLY A 86 -7.99 -5.41 13.49
CA GLY A 86 -7.53 -4.73 14.71
C GLY A 86 -8.55 -3.70 15.20
N ASN A 87 -8.04 -2.49 15.50
CA ASN A 87 -8.87 -1.37 15.95
C ASN A 87 -9.35 -0.48 14.80
N ILE A 88 -9.13 -0.86 13.55
CA ILE A 88 -9.57 -0.08 12.40
C ILE A 88 -11.09 -0.15 12.28
N GLU A 89 -11.73 0.99 12.06
CA GLU A 89 -13.18 1.01 11.82
C GLU A 89 -13.52 0.17 10.58
N PRO A 90 -14.54 -0.72 10.64
CA PRO A 90 -14.85 -1.62 9.52
C PRO A 90 -15.06 -0.93 8.18
N SER A 91 -15.70 0.23 8.15
CA SER A 91 -15.91 1.00 6.91
C SER A 91 -14.60 1.55 6.32
N VAL A 92 -13.61 1.85 7.15
CA VAL A 92 -12.28 2.26 6.73
C VAL A 92 -11.46 1.04 6.29
N ALA A 93 -11.52 -0.04 7.06
CA ALA A 93 -10.80 -1.28 6.74
C ALA A 93 -11.13 -1.80 5.34
N ILE A 94 -12.43 -1.85 4.98
CA ILE A 94 -12.84 -2.33 3.65
C ILE A 94 -12.30 -1.45 2.52
N LYS A 95 -12.24 -0.13 2.72
CA LYS A 95 -11.64 0.79 1.74
C LYS A 95 -10.16 0.51 1.56
N LEU A 96 -9.44 0.33 2.66
CA LEU A 96 -8.00 0.04 2.63
C LEU A 96 -7.69 -1.32 2.00
N GLN A 97 -8.50 -2.33 2.31
CA GLN A 97 -8.40 -3.65 1.68
C GLN A 97 -8.58 -3.55 0.15
N ARG A 98 -9.59 -2.81 -0.31
CA ARG A 98 -9.81 -2.57 -1.74
C ARG A 98 -8.66 -1.84 -2.41
N ILE A 99 -8.05 -0.85 -1.72
CA ILE A 99 -6.86 -0.17 -2.22
C ILE A 99 -5.70 -1.16 -2.36
N ALA A 100 -5.47 -1.99 -1.35
CA ALA A 100 -4.41 -3.00 -1.40
C ALA A 100 -4.61 -3.98 -2.57
N ASP A 101 -5.80 -4.54 -2.69
CA ASP A 101 -6.14 -5.50 -3.74
C ASP A 101 -6.00 -4.89 -5.13
N LYS A 102 -6.52 -3.67 -5.32
CA LYS A 102 -6.38 -2.94 -6.59
C LYS A 102 -4.91 -2.67 -6.92
N THR A 103 -4.14 -2.21 -5.94
CA THR A 103 -2.71 -1.93 -6.14
C THR A 103 -1.96 -3.17 -6.60
N VAL A 104 -2.14 -4.29 -5.91
CA VAL A 104 -1.41 -5.53 -6.24
C VAL A 104 -1.87 -6.09 -7.58
N SER A 105 -3.18 -6.12 -7.84
CA SER A 105 -3.73 -6.59 -9.11
C SER A 105 -3.20 -5.80 -10.31
N GLU A 106 -3.17 -4.48 -10.21
CA GLU A 106 -2.70 -3.60 -11.28
C GLU A 106 -1.18 -3.64 -11.43
N PHE A 107 -0.45 -3.64 -10.30
CA PHE A 107 1.01 -3.64 -10.31
C PHE A 107 1.59 -4.89 -10.99
N PHE A 108 1.01 -6.05 -10.73
CA PHE A 108 1.47 -7.31 -11.29
C PHE A 108 0.64 -7.79 -12.50
N ASN A 109 -0.42 -7.08 -12.86
CA ASN A 109 -1.37 -7.49 -13.89
C ASN A 109 -1.89 -8.92 -13.64
N ILE A 110 -2.42 -9.15 -12.44
CA ILE A 110 -2.97 -10.44 -11.99
C ILE A 110 -4.37 -10.27 -11.43
N GLN A 111 -5.08 -11.39 -11.31
CA GLN A 111 -6.34 -11.47 -10.58
C GLN A 111 -6.10 -12.14 -9.23
N LEU A 112 -6.47 -11.47 -8.15
CA LEU A 112 -6.39 -12.04 -6.80
C LEU A 112 -7.50 -13.05 -6.57
N LYS A 113 -7.17 -14.13 -5.92
CA LYS A 113 -8.13 -15.16 -5.50
C LYS A 113 -8.67 -14.82 -4.11
#